data_48052faaea0b55002c41a7bfd3f29f3d
#
_entry.id   48052faaea0b55002c41a7bfd3f29f3d
#
_cell.length_a   1.000
_cell.length_b   1.000
_cell.length_c   1.000
_cell.angle_alpha   90.00
_cell.angle_beta   90.00
_cell.angle_gamma   90.00
#
_symmetry.space_group_name_H-M   'P 1'
#
loop_
_entity.id
_entity.type
_entity.pdbx_description
1 polymer ?
#
loop_
_entity_poly.entity_id
_entity_poly.type
_entity_poly.pdbx_seq_one_letter_code
_entity_poly.pdbx_strand_id
1 'polypeptide(L)'
;MTVSVILILVMLLLSAFFSGMEIAFVSKNRLKLEIDRKQSGLLDFVAKVFERHPGQYITSILVGNNIALVVYSLYMSSLLRALAALAGWDAVAQGGSVLAETLISTVVIIFVAEYLPKSIVKGNPNFYYRAFAPLLFVFYILLYPIVWLTTVVSYVILRLFGCRMKRQAPAADFNRTDLESLIEGSTEVQHDEENEIKLFQNALDFADLRVRDCMVPRIDVEAVELSTSVEELTRRFVESKYSRIFVWEGSIDNIVGYVNSKSLFRQPADLRKVLMTAYFVPETMPNIFVLAAFISTIFCSLNG
;
A
#
# COMPACT_ATOMS: atom_id res chain seq x y z
N MET A 1 -29.16 5.55 39.84
CA MET A 1 -27.73 5.18 39.87
C MET A 1 -27.40 4.01 38.94
N THR A 2 -28.07 2.86 38.99
CA THR A 2 -27.75 1.71 38.13
C THR A 2 -27.84 2.01 36.65
N VAL A 3 -28.90 2.68 36.19
CA VAL A 3 -29.08 3.07 34.77
C VAL A 3 -27.98 4.04 34.31
N SER A 4 -27.60 5.01 35.13
CA SER A 4 -26.52 5.95 34.78
C SER A 4 -25.18 5.26 34.65
N VAL A 5 -24.86 4.29 35.52
CA VAL A 5 -23.61 3.52 35.45
C VAL A 5 -23.59 2.65 34.18
N ILE A 6 -24.71 1.98 33.86
CA ILE A 6 -24.80 1.19 32.65
C ILE A 6 -24.61 2.05 31.39
N LEU A 7 -25.24 3.23 31.34
CA LEU A 7 -25.08 4.15 30.22
C LEU A 7 -23.64 4.67 30.08
N ILE A 8 -22.98 5.00 31.19
CA ILE A 8 -21.56 5.39 31.19
C ILE A 8 -20.69 4.27 30.59
N LEU A 9 -20.88 3.01 31.03
CA LEU A 9 -20.12 1.87 30.54
C LEU A 9 -20.37 1.63 29.04
N VAL A 10 -21.62 1.69 28.61
CA VAL A 10 -21.98 1.52 27.19
C VAL A 10 -21.35 2.63 26.34
N MET A 11 -21.38 3.89 26.79
CA MET A 11 -20.80 5.00 26.05
C MET A 11 -19.27 4.95 26.02
N LEU A 12 -18.61 4.52 27.12
CA LEU A 12 -17.16 4.27 27.12
C LEU A 12 -16.77 3.17 26.16
N LEU A 13 -17.49 2.04 26.13
CA LEU A 13 -17.25 0.95 25.17
C LEU A 13 -17.46 1.40 23.73
N LEU A 14 -18.50 2.20 23.48
CA LEU A 14 -18.79 2.72 22.15
C LEU A 14 -17.69 3.71 21.69
N SER A 15 -17.26 4.60 22.58
CA SER A 15 -16.13 5.51 22.31
C SER A 15 -14.84 4.73 22.06
N ALA A 16 -14.52 3.74 22.89
CA ALA A 16 -13.39 2.85 22.73
C ALA A 16 -13.42 2.10 21.38
N PHE A 17 -14.60 1.64 20.97
CA PHE A 17 -14.82 1.01 19.68
C PHE A 17 -14.50 1.96 18.52
N PHE A 18 -15.05 3.18 18.51
CA PHE A 18 -14.78 4.16 17.45
C PHE A 18 -13.31 4.58 17.43
N SER A 19 -12.71 4.82 18.60
CA SER A 19 -11.30 5.19 18.74
C SER A 19 -10.36 4.08 18.26
N GLY A 20 -10.67 2.80 18.55
CA GLY A 20 -9.95 1.64 18.03
C GLY A 20 -10.07 1.49 16.51
N MET A 21 -11.28 1.66 15.97
CA MET A 21 -11.53 1.57 14.54
C MET A 21 -10.86 2.68 13.73
N GLU A 22 -10.67 3.86 14.30
CA GLU A 22 -9.88 4.94 13.71
C GLU A 22 -8.44 4.47 13.44
N ILE A 23 -7.78 3.94 14.48
CA ILE A 23 -6.41 3.41 14.35
C ILE A 23 -6.35 2.19 13.45
N ALA A 24 -7.31 1.28 13.53
CA ALA A 24 -7.38 0.11 12.65
C ALA A 24 -7.41 0.51 11.18
N PHE A 25 -8.17 1.56 10.83
CA PHE A 25 -8.26 2.03 9.46
C PHE A 25 -6.97 2.70 8.96
N VAL A 26 -6.35 3.54 9.79
CA VAL A 26 -5.14 4.28 9.43
C VAL A 26 -3.92 3.34 9.34
N SER A 27 -3.81 2.38 10.28
CA SER A 27 -2.64 1.51 10.42
C SER A 27 -2.78 0.16 9.69
N LYS A 28 -3.93 -0.10 9.00
CA LYS A 28 -4.13 -1.36 8.28
C LYS A 28 -3.17 -1.51 7.10
N ASN A 29 -2.64 -2.70 6.93
CA ASN A 29 -1.90 -3.07 5.73
C ASN A 29 -2.88 -3.41 4.61
N ARG A 30 -2.92 -2.57 3.56
CA ARG A 30 -3.86 -2.72 2.43
C ARG A 30 -3.64 -4.02 1.67
N LEU A 31 -2.39 -4.41 1.44
CA LEU A 31 -2.05 -5.62 0.69
C LEU A 31 -2.53 -6.89 1.40
N LYS A 32 -2.25 -7.02 2.70
CA LYS A 32 -2.70 -8.16 3.50
C LYS A 32 -4.22 -8.25 3.55
N LEU A 33 -4.89 -7.11 3.65
CA LEU A 33 -6.35 -7.04 3.64
C LEU A 33 -6.96 -7.46 2.28
N GLU A 34 -6.31 -7.12 1.17
CA GLU A 34 -6.71 -7.48 -0.19
C GLU A 34 -6.62 -9.00 -0.42
N ILE A 35 -5.59 -9.64 0.10
CA ILE A 35 -5.40 -11.11 0.05
C ILE A 35 -6.50 -11.81 0.88
N ASP A 36 -6.74 -11.35 2.10
CA ASP A 36 -7.75 -11.92 3.00
C ASP A 36 -9.19 -11.68 2.51
N ARG A 37 -9.43 -10.62 1.75
CA ARG A 37 -10.73 -10.18 1.23
C ARG A 37 -11.35 -11.18 0.27
N LYS A 38 -10.55 -11.88 -0.53
CA LYS A 38 -11.03 -12.90 -1.48
C LYS A 38 -11.79 -14.05 -0.83
N GLN A 39 -11.77 -14.18 0.51
CA GLN A 39 -12.40 -15.27 1.24
C GLN A 39 -13.79 -14.93 1.81
N SER A 40 -14.24 -13.66 1.83
CA SER A 40 -15.52 -13.27 2.45
C SER A 40 -16.21 -12.14 1.69
N GLY A 41 -17.36 -12.43 1.07
CA GLY A 41 -18.11 -11.47 0.24
C GLY A 41 -18.66 -10.24 1.00
N LEU A 42 -19.06 -10.37 2.28
CA LEU A 42 -19.53 -9.25 3.09
C LEU A 42 -18.42 -8.27 3.43
N LEU A 43 -17.25 -8.78 3.81
CA LEU A 43 -16.08 -7.95 4.11
C LEU A 43 -15.59 -7.22 2.86
N ASP A 44 -15.64 -7.87 1.70
CA ASP A 44 -15.29 -7.25 0.41
C ASP A 44 -16.21 -6.06 0.09
N PHE A 45 -17.51 -6.22 0.28
CA PHE A 45 -18.48 -5.14 0.04
C PHE A 45 -18.23 -3.95 0.97
N VAL A 46 -18.10 -4.19 2.28
CA VAL A 46 -17.87 -3.15 3.30
C VAL A 46 -16.55 -2.41 3.06
N ALA A 47 -15.47 -3.17 2.79
CA ALA A 47 -14.16 -2.59 2.51
C ALA A 47 -14.19 -1.71 1.26
N LYS A 48 -14.84 -2.15 0.17
CA LYS A 48 -15.01 -1.34 -1.06
C LYS A 48 -15.74 -0.02 -0.81
N VAL A 49 -16.79 -0.03 0.02
CA VAL A 49 -17.53 1.19 0.36
C VAL A 49 -16.62 2.16 1.11
N PHE A 50 -15.88 1.69 2.10
CA PHE A 50 -15.00 2.51 2.91
C PHE A 50 -13.77 3.03 2.15
N GLU A 51 -13.21 2.22 1.24
CA GLU A 51 -12.10 2.63 0.37
C GLU A 51 -12.53 3.65 -0.69
N ARG A 52 -13.78 3.55 -1.16
CA ARG A 52 -14.33 4.52 -2.12
C ARG A 52 -14.58 5.90 -1.49
N HIS A 53 -14.88 5.96 -0.19
CA HIS A 53 -15.22 7.19 0.52
C HIS A 53 -14.48 7.30 1.87
N PRO A 54 -13.13 7.34 1.89
CA PRO A 54 -12.35 7.31 3.12
C PRO A 54 -12.64 8.50 4.04
N GLY A 55 -12.89 9.69 3.46
CA GLY A 55 -13.26 10.88 4.22
C GLY A 55 -14.57 10.73 4.98
N GLN A 56 -15.60 10.15 4.36
CA GLN A 56 -16.88 9.91 5.02
C GLN A 56 -16.77 8.84 6.11
N TYR A 57 -15.94 7.82 5.89
CA TYR A 57 -15.64 6.81 6.89
C TYR A 57 -15.03 7.42 8.15
N ILE A 58 -13.96 8.21 8.01
CA ILE A 58 -13.29 8.88 9.12
C ILE A 58 -14.25 9.84 9.83
N THR A 59 -15.03 10.62 9.07
CA THR A 59 -16.03 11.53 9.64
C THR A 59 -17.09 10.77 10.46
N SER A 60 -17.53 9.59 10.00
CA SER A 60 -18.50 8.77 10.74
C SER A 60 -17.97 8.33 12.10
N ILE A 61 -16.70 7.89 12.13
CA ILE A 61 -16.04 7.48 13.37
C ILE A 61 -15.92 8.66 14.34
N LEU A 62 -15.46 9.82 13.84
CA LEU A 62 -15.30 11.02 14.66
C LEU A 62 -16.64 11.52 15.21
N VAL A 63 -17.69 11.54 14.39
CA VAL A 63 -19.03 11.92 14.82
C VAL A 63 -19.57 10.94 15.87
N GLY A 64 -19.44 9.64 15.62
CA GLY A 64 -19.88 8.60 16.53
C GLY A 64 -19.14 8.69 17.89
N ASN A 65 -17.83 8.87 17.86
CA ASN A 65 -17.02 9.05 19.05
C ASN A 65 -17.45 10.29 19.86
N ASN A 66 -17.62 11.42 19.19
CA ASN A 66 -18.04 12.67 19.86
C ASN A 66 -19.44 12.54 20.47
N ILE A 67 -20.39 11.90 19.81
CA ILE A 67 -21.73 11.63 20.38
C ILE A 67 -21.61 10.78 21.65
N ALA A 68 -20.81 9.70 21.61
CA ALA A 68 -20.60 8.85 22.76
C ALA A 68 -19.97 9.61 23.93
N LEU A 69 -18.96 10.45 23.68
CA LEU A 69 -18.30 11.26 24.69
C LEU A 69 -19.20 12.32 25.31
N VAL A 70 -20.05 12.97 24.51
CA VAL A 70 -21.04 13.97 25.05
C VAL A 70 -22.04 13.29 25.97
N VAL A 71 -22.62 12.16 25.54
CA VAL A 71 -23.56 11.41 26.39
C VAL A 71 -22.87 10.91 27.66
N TYR A 72 -21.66 10.37 27.56
CA TYR A 72 -20.83 9.94 28.67
C TYR A 72 -20.66 11.11 29.69
N SER A 73 -20.26 12.31 29.24
CA SER A 73 -19.96 13.43 30.13
C SER A 73 -21.18 13.90 30.92
N LEU A 74 -22.36 13.87 30.30
CA LEU A 74 -23.62 14.21 30.97
C LEU A 74 -23.94 13.28 32.16
N TYR A 75 -23.80 11.97 31.92
CA TYR A 75 -24.08 10.96 32.93
C TYR A 75 -22.97 10.87 34.00
N MET A 76 -21.71 11.05 33.60
CA MET A 76 -20.55 11.01 34.49
C MET A 76 -20.56 12.17 35.50
N SER A 77 -20.89 13.37 35.04
CA SER A 77 -21.07 14.51 35.95
C SER A 77 -22.15 14.25 37.03
N SER A 78 -23.28 13.68 36.60
CA SER A 78 -24.35 13.28 37.51
C SER A 78 -23.92 12.21 38.52
N LEU A 79 -23.12 11.23 38.07
CA LEU A 79 -22.59 10.17 38.94
C LEU A 79 -21.57 10.71 39.94
N LEU A 80 -20.66 11.58 39.52
CA LEU A 80 -19.65 12.19 40.39
C LEU A 80 -20.26 13.02 41.47
N ARG A 81 -21.30 13.80 41.16
CA ARG A 81 -22.06 14.57 42.21
C ARG A 81 -22.75 13.65 43.20
N ALA A 82 -23.37 12.56 42.73
CA ALA A 82 -24.00 11.58 43.62
C ALA A 82 -22.98 10.91 44.55
N LEU A 83 -21.79 10.58 44.04
CA LEU A 83 -20.70 10.00 44.84
C LEU A 83 -20.12 10.99 45.83
N ALA A 84 -19.95 12.27 45.41
CA ALA A 84 -19.49 13.34 46.31
C ALA A 84 -20.45 13.60 47.46
N ALA A 85 -21.77 13.56 47.21
CA ALA A 85 -22.78 13.66 48.23
C ALA A 85 -22.70 12.51 49.26
N LEU A 86 -22.45 11.28 48.81
CA LEU A 86 -22.24 10.11 49.67
C LEU A 86 -20.95 10.20 50.50
N ALA A 87 -19.90 10.84 49.93
CA ALA A 87 -18.62 11.06 50.60
C ALA A 87 -18.58 12.26 51.55
N GLY A 88 -19.65 13.03 51.64
CA GLY A 88 -19.73 14.22 52.48
C GLY A 88 -18.95 15.43 51.91
N TRP A 89 -18.69 15.45 50.61
CA TRP A 89 -18.00 16.56 49.92
C TRP A 89 -19.04 17.56 49.40
N ASP A 90 -19.66 18.33 50.28
CA ASP A 90 -20.78 19.22 49.96
C ASP A 90 -20.46 20.25 48.86
N ALA A 91 -19.25 20.76 48.81
CA ALA A 91 -18.82 21.71 47.79
C ALA A 91 -18.85 21.12 46.35
N VAL A 92 -18.51 19.83 46.20
CA VAL A 92 -18.56 19.12 44.91
C VAL A 92 -19.98 18.65 44.61
N ALA A 93 -20.69 18.16 45.62
CA ALA A 93 -22.08 17.69 45.50
C ALA A 93 -23.05 18.78 45.01
N GLN A 94 -22.83 20.04 45.44
CA GLN A 94 -23.63 21.20 45.03
C GLN A 94 -23.19 21.86 43.72
N GLY A 95 -22.26 21.23 42.98
CA GLY A 95 -21.76 21.75 41.70
C GLY A 95 -20.74 22.88 41.84
N GLY A 96 -20.16 23.10 43.03
CA GLY A 96 -19.15 24.15 43.30
C GLY A 96 -17.77 23.85 42.68
N SER A 97 -17.53 22.65 42.16
CA SER A 97 -16.23 22.25 41.58
C SER A 97 -16.35 21.61 40.22
N VAL A 98 -16.87 22.34 39.22
CA VAL A 98 -16.97 21.90 37.82
C VAL A 98 -15.61 21.50 37.27
N LEU A 99 -14.52 22.15 37.70
CA LEU A 99 -13.16 21.81 37.30
C LEU A 99 -12.75 20.38 37.72
N ALA A 100 -13.04 20.01 38.98
CA ALA A 100 -12.71 18.69 39.50
C ALA A 100 -13.50 17.58 38.76
N GLU A 101 -14.81 17.77 38.54
CA GLU A 101 -15.65 16.86 37.76
C GLU A 101 -15.10 16.67 36.35
N THR A 102 -14.75 17.76 35.69
CA THR A 102 -14.20 17.74 34.32
C THR A 102 -12.85 17.04 34.27
N LEU A 103 -11.94 17.34 35.21
CA LEU A 103 -10.61 16.70 35.22
C LEU A 103 -10.72 15.18 35.43
N ILE A 104 -11.50 14.72 36.39
CA ILE A 104 -11.69 13.30 36.67
C ILE A 104 -12.33 12.61 35.47
N SER A 105 -13.39 13.18 34.91
CA SER A 105 -14.07 12.67 33.73
C SER A 105 -13.13 12.56 32.53
N THR A 106 -12.32 13.61 32.31
CA THR A 106 -11.36 13.64 31.18
C THR A 106 -10.26 12.59 31.33
N VAL A 107 -9.71 12.40 32.52
CA VAL A 107 -8.70 11.35 32.77
C VAL A 107 -9.27 9.98 32.46
N VAL A 108 -10.50 9.67 32.87
CA VAL A 108 -11.16 8.41 32.59
C VAL A 108 -11.32 8.22 31.07
N ILE A 109 -11.77 9.24 30.32
CA ILE A 109 -11.92 9.19 28.86
C ILE A 109 -10.57 8.88 28.20
N ILE A 110 -9.54 9.68 28.52
CA ILE A 110 -8.23 9.55 27.88
C ILE A 110 -7.68 8.13 28.07
N PHE A 111 -7.72 7.58 29.26
CA PHE A 111 -7.16 6.26 29.52
C PHE A 111 -8.03 5.14 28.97
N VAL A 112 -9.34 5.14 29.26
CA VAL A 112 -10.23 3.99 28.99
C VAL A 112 -10.81 4.04 27.58
N ALA A 113 -11.21 5.23 27.10
CA ALA A 113 -11.90 5.35 25.81
C ALA A 113 -10.96 5.65 24.63
N GLU A 114 -9.76 6.22 24.88
CA GLU A 114 -8.85 6.59 23.80
C GLU A 114 -7.52 5.83 23.83
N TYR A 115 -6.73 5.97 24.91
CA TYR A 115 -5.37 5.42 24.94
C TYR A 115 -5.36 3.89 24.87
N LEU A 116 -6.13 3.24 25.73
CA LEU A 116 -6.13 1.78 25.88
C LEU A 116 -6.63 1.09 24.60
N PRO A 117 -7.76 1.47 23.98
CA PRO A 117 -8.21 0.88 22.73
C PRO A 117 -7.25 1.11 21.56
N LYS A 118 -6.69 2.32 21.44
CA LYS A 118 -5.72 2.65 20.39
C LYS A 118 -4.44 1.82 20.53
N SER A 119 -3.96 1.62 21.75
CA SER A 119 -2.77 0.81 22.03
C SER A 119 -2.99 -0.66 21.68
N ILE A 120 -4.13 -1.23 22.08
CA ILE A 120 -4.48 -2.62 21.79
C ILE A 120 -4.62 -2.87 20.28
N VAL A 121 -5.33 -2.00 19.60
CA VAL A 121 -5.60 -2.14 18.15
C VAL A 121 -4.33 -1.97 17.32
N LYS A 122 -3.39 -1.12 17.76
CA LYS A 122 -2.11 -0.90 17.09
C LYS A 122 -1.28 -2.19 16.98
N GLY A 123 -1.43 -3.13 17.92
CA GLY A 123 -0.75 -4.42 17.88
C GLY A 123 -1.15 -5.30 16.69
N ASN A 124 -2.44 -5.30 16.29
CA ASN A 124 -2.95 -6.09 15.17
C ASN A 124 -4.08 -5.38 14.41
N PRO A 125 -3.80 -4.28 13.70
CA PRO A 125 -4.85 -3.43 13.10
C PRO A 125 -5.70 -4.16 12.05
N ASN A 126 -5.11 -5.07 11.29
CA ASN A 126 -5.84 -5.84 10.27
C ASN A 126 -6.89 -6.79 10.88
N PHE A 127 -6.57 -7.44 12.00
CA PHE A 127 -7.51 -8.31 12.71
C PHE A 127 -8.72 -7.52 13.21
N TYR A 128 -8.47 -6.39 13.91
CA TYR A 128 -9.54 -5.55 14.46
C TYR A 128 -10.39 -4.92 13.35
N TYR A 129 -9.77 -4.43 12.28
CA TYR A 129 -10.50 -3.92 11.14
C TYR A 129 -11.42 -4.99 10.53
N ARG A 130 -10.91 -6.20 10.29
CA ARG A 130 -11.68 -7.30 9.72
C ARG A 130 -12.85 -7.73 10.62
N ALA A 131 -12.61 -7.84 11.93
CA ALA A 131 -13.61 -8.28 12.89
C ALA A 131 -14.75 -7.27 13.06
N PHE A 132 -14.43 -5.97 13.08
CA PHE A 132 -15.36 -4.92 13.47
C PHE A 132 -15.86 -4.03 12.32
N ALA A 133 -15.31 -4.15 11.11
CA ALA A 133 -15.79 -3.39 9.96
C ALA A 133 -17.28 -3.59 9.64
N PRO A 134 -17.87 -4.80 9.74
CA PRO A 134 -19.30 -4.98 9.52
C PRO A 134 -20.16 -4.23 10.57
N LEU A 135 -19.73 -4.23 11.83
CA LEU A 135 -20.42 -3.52 12.90
C LEU A 135 -20.33 -2.00 12.67
N LEU A 136 -19.16 -1.53 12.29
CA LEU A 136 -18.96 -0.11 11.96
C LEU A 136 -19.82 0.31 10.76
N PHE A 137 -20.04 -0.58 9.80
CA PHE A 137 -20.91 -0.29 8.64
C PHE A 137 -22.35 0.00 9.04
N VAL A 138 -22.86 -0.66 10.08
CA VAL A 138 -24.18 -0.37 10.65
C VAL A 138 -24.21 1.06 11.21
N PHE A 139 -23.20 1.45 11.99
CA PHE A 139 -23.07 2.81 12.50
C PHE A 139 -22.87 3.85 11.40
N TYR A 140 -22.13 3.51 10.34
CA TYR A 140 -21.95 4.36 9.16
C TYR A 140 -23.29 4.70 8.50
N ILE A 141 -24.17 3.69 8.32
CA ILE A 141 -25.52 3.91 7.76
C ILE A 141 -26.37 4.77 8.71
N LEU A 142 -26.33 4.47 10.01
CA LEU A 142 -27.11 5.21 11.00
C LEU A 142 -26.70 6.69 11.11
N LEU A 143 -25.39 6.96 11.03
CA LEU A 143 -24.82 8.30 11.14
C LEU A 143 -24.75 9.02 9.78
N TYR A 144 -25.10 8.35 8.69
CA TYR A 144 -24.99 8.89 7.33
C TYR A 144 -25.60 10.29 7.16
N PRO A 145 -26.82 10.60 7.66
CA PRO A 145 -27.41 11.93 7.50
C PRO A 145 -26.56 13.03 8.18
N ILE A 146 -25.98 12.74 9.34
CA ILE A 146 -25.13 13.69 10.07
C ILE A 146 -23.80 13.86 9.32
N VAL A 147 -23.20 12.77 8.85
CA VAL A 147 -21.96 12.78 8.07
C VAL A 147 -22.15 13.54 6.74
N TRP A 148 -23.27 13.37 6.08
CA TRP A 148 -23.62 14.13 4.87
C TRP A 148 -23.70 15.63 5.19
N LEU A 149 -24.37 16.01 6.26
CA LEU A 149 -24.48 17.40 6.71
C LEU A 149 -23.12 18.03 7.00
N THR A 150 -22.25 17.32 7.76
CA THR A 150 -20.89 17.80 8.05
C THR A 150 -20.04 17.93 6.80
N THR A 151 -20.20 17.02 5.84
CA THR A 151 -19.49 17.08 4.54
C THR A 151 -19.94 18.31 3.74
N VAL A 152 -21.24 18.61 3.70
CA VAL A 152 -21.77 19.80 3.01
C VAL A 152 -21.26 21.08 3.68
N VAL A 153 -21.31 21.18 5.01
CA VAL A 153 -20.79 22.34 5.75
C VAL A 153 -19.29 22.53 5.47
N SER A 154 -18.52 21.48 5.53
CA SER A 154 -17.08 21.51 5.20
C SER A 154 -16.82 21.98 3.78
N TYR A 155 -17.61 21.51 2.81
CA TYR A 155 -17.50 21.94 1.42
C TYR A 155 -17.81 23.43 1.26
N VAL A 156 -18.86 23.95 1.91
CA VAL A 156 -19.23 25.37 1.89
C VAL A 156 -18.10 26.22 2.48
N ILE A 157 -17.55 25.82 3.63
CA ILE A 157 -16.46 26.55 4.30
C ILE A 157 -15.23 26.60 3.38
N LEU A 158 -14.80 25.45 2.82
CA LEU A 158 -13.63 25.40 1.94
C LEU A 158 -13.82 26.24 0.69
N ARG A 159 -15.04 26.28 0.13
CA ARG A 159 -15.37 27.12 -1.00
C ARG A 159 -15.30 28.62 -0.67
N LEU A 160 -15.69 29.01 0.54
CA LEU A 160 -15.59 30.40 1.04
C LEU A 160 -14.12 30.85 1.15
N PHE A 161 -13.21 29.93 1.55
CA PHE A 161 -11.76 30.17 1.62
C PHE A 161 -11.02 30.02 0.28
N GLY A 162 -11.75 29.84 -0.82
CA GLY A 162 -11.15 29.76 -2.17
C GLY A 162 -10.39 28.46 -2.45
N CYS A 163 -10.43 27.47 -1.57
CA CYS A 163 -9.79 26.18 -1.76
C CYS A 163 -10.60 25.34 -2.77
N ARG A 164 -10.10 25.16 -3.98
CA ARG A 164 -10.67 24.21 -4.95
C ARG A 164 -10.31 22.79 -4.48
N MET A 165 -11.28 22.08 -3.89
CA MET A 165 -11.14 20.64 -3.73
C MET A 165 -11.01 20.01 -5.12
N LYS A 166 -9.83 19.49 -5.46
CA LYS A 166 -9.75 18.44 -6.47
C LYS A 166 -10.59 17.29 -5.95
N ARG A 167 -11.63 16.95 -6.69
CA ARG A 167 -12.41 15.72 -6.46
C ARG A 167 -11.36 14.61 -6.41
N GLN A 168 -11.10 14.07 -5.22
CA GLN A 168 -10.23 12.91 -5.10
C GLN A 168 -10.82 11.86 -6.01
N ALA A 169 -10.11 11.56 -7.10
CA ALA A 169 -10.40 10.37 -7.88
C ALA A 169 -10.39 9.19 -6.89
N PRO A 170 -11.28 8.21 -7.05
CA PRO A 170 -11.23 7.01 -6.23
C PRO A 170 -9.79 6.51 -6.27
N ALA A 171 -9.22 6.28 -5.10
CA ALA A 171 -7.85 5.82 -4.93
C ALA A 171 -7.70 4.40 -5.52
N ALA A 172 -7.69 4.34 -6.84
CA ALA A 172 -7.44 3.13 -7.63
C ALA A 172 -5.99 3.05 -8.11
N ASP A 173 -5.21 4.12 -7.94
CA ASP A 173 -3.79 4.08 -8.22
C ASP A 173 -3.03 3.80 -6.92
N PHE A 174 -2.54 2.57 -6.81
CA PHE A 174 -1.44 2.25 -5.91
C PHE A 174 -0.29 3.19 -6.29
N ASN A 175 -0.15 4.27 -5.56
CA ASN A 175 0.99 5.16 -5.74
C ASN A 175 2.25 4.42 -5.28
N ARG A 176 3.31 4.50 -6.08
CA ARG A 176 4.66 4.00 -5.77
C ARG A 176 5.08 4.39 -4.34
N THR A 177 4.71 5.59 -3.89
CA THR A 177 4.94 6.12 -2.53
C THR A 177 4.21 5.34 -1.43
N ASP A 178 3.00 4.83 -1.70
CA ASP A 178 2.26 3.99 -0.74
C ASP A 178 2.95 2.63 -0.58
N LEU A 179 3.57 2.16 -1.65
CA LEU A 179 4.29 0.89 -1.70
C LEU A 179 5.67 1.00 -1.03
N GLU A 180 6.40 2.10 -1.28
CA GLU A 180 7.68 2.41 -0.61
C GLU A 180 7.49 2.54 0.92
N SER A 181 6.42 3.21 1.36
CA SER A 181 6.10 3.32 2.79
C SER A 181 5.72 1.99 3.46
N LEU A 182 5.17 1.03 2.69
CA LEU A 182 4.88 -0.32 3.18
C LEU A 182 6.16 -1.15 3.36
N ILE A 183 7.14 -0.92 2.51
CA ILE A 183 8.45 -1.58 2.54
C ILE A 183 9.29 -1.06 3.70
N GLU A 184 9.32 0.26 3.93
CA GLU A 184 10.01 0.87 5.06
C GLU A 184 9.40 0.50 6.43
N GLY A 185 8.07 0.28 6.48
CA GLY A 185 7.35 -0.13 7.70
C GLY A 185 7.50 -1.61 8.07
N SER A 186 8.04 -2.45 7.19
CA SER A 186 8.17 -3.90 7.41
C SER A 186 9.52 -4.35 7.97
N THR A 187 10.32 -3.43 8.51
CA THR A 187 11.68 -3.71 9.05
C THR A 187 11.72 -4.69 10.23
N GLU A 188 10.59 -5.20 10.71
CA GLU A 188 10.50 -6.17 11.81
C GLU A 188 10.09 -7.61 11.38
N VAL A 189 10.17 -7.94 10.08
CA VAL A 189 9.67 -9.24 9.59
C VAL A 189 10.82 -10.17 9.18
N GLN A 190 10.65 -11.44 9.52
CA GLN A 190 11.61 -12.56 9.43
C GLN A 190 12.28 -12.72 8.05
N HIS A 191 13.49 -13.24 8.02
CA HIS A 191 14.44 -13.37 6.90
C HIS A 191 13.90 -13.88 5.56
N ASP A 192 12.79 -14.59 5.51
CA ASP A 192 12.20 -15.13 4.27
C ASP A 192 11.38 -14.06 3.51
N GLU A 193 10.78 -13.09 4.20
CA GLU A 193 9.99 -12.02 3.59
C GLU A 193 10.88 -10.88 3.01
N GLU A 194 12.12 -10.73 3.48
CA GLU A 194 13.07 -9.74 2.93
C GLU A 194 13.40 -10.00 1.44
N ASN A 195 13.51 -11.25 1.04
CA ASN A 195 13.82 -11.61 -0.34
C ASN A 195 12.63 -11.36 -1.27
N GLU A 196 11.40 -11.59 -0.80
CA GLU A 196 10.19 -11.31 -1.58
C GLU A 196 9.97 -9.80 -1.74
N ILE A 197 10.24 -9.01 -0.70
CA ILE A 197 10.15 -7.56 -0.73
C ILE A 197 11.19 -6.98 -1.70
N LYS A 198 12.43 -7.44 -1.66
CA LYS A 198 13.49 -7.04 -2.61
C LYS A 198 13.15 -7.42 -4.05
N LEU A 199 12.60 -8.61 -4.26
CA LEU A 199 12.16 -9.05 -5.60
C LEU A 199 11.07 -8.12 -6.14
N PHE A 200 10.12 -7.75 -5.30
CA PHE A 200 9.03 -6.87 -5.67
C PHE A 200 9.51 -5.43 -5.95
N GLN A 201 10.43 -4.92 -5.12
CA GLN A 201 11.09 -3.62 -5.35
C GLN A 201 11.83 -3.59 -6.68
N ASN A 202 12.65 -4.63 -6.92
CA ASN A 202 13.37 -4.76 -8.19
C ASN A 202 12.43 -4.85 -9.41
N ALA A 203 11.26 -5.49 -9.25
CA ALA A 203 10.25 -5.57 -10.31
C ALA A 203 9.60 -4.20 -10.61
N LEU A 204 9.40 -3.36 -9.59
CA LEU A 204 8.89 -2.00 -9.76
C LEU A 204 9.94 -1.09 -10.41
N ASP A 205 11.19 -1.16 -9.96
CA ASP A 205 12.29 -0.38 -10.51
C ASP A 205 12.56 -0.76 -11.96
N PHE A 206 12.38 -2.04 -12.31
CA PHE A 206 12.52 -2.51 -13.68
C PHE A 206 11.55 -1.84 -14.66
N ALA A 207 10.36 -1.45 -14.21
CA ALA A 207 9.38 -0.77 -15.06
C ALA A 207 9.86 0.62 -15.53
N ASP A 208 10.71 1.28 -14.75
CA ASP A 208 11.24 2.62 -15.05
C ASP A 208 12.58 2.58 -15.78
N LEU A 209 13.27 1.43 -15.82
CA LEU A 209 14.55 1.28 -16.49
C LEU A 209 14.40 1.36 -18.00
N ARG A 210 15.34 2.06 -18.63
CA ARG A 210 15.48 2.13 -20.08
C ARG A 210 16.59 1.20 -20.56
N VAL A 211 16.56 0.87 -21.84
CA VAL A 211 17.60 0.03 -22.49
C VAL A 211 19.00 0.55 -22.20
N ARG A 212 19.21 1.88 -22.27
CA ARG A 212 20.51 2.52 -21.99
C ARG A 212 21.04 2.25 -20.58
N ASP A 213 20.14 2.01 -19.61
CA ASP A 213 20.52 1.80 -18.21
C ASP A 213 21.01 0.35 -17.95
N CYS A 214 20.72 -0.57 -18.91
CA CYS A 214 21.04 -2.00 -18.82
C CYS A 214 21.95 -2.49 -19.97
N MET A 215 22.24 -1.65 -20.97
CA MET A 215 23.08 -2.06 -22.12
C MET A 215 24.54 -2.18 -21.73
N VAL A 216 25.24 -3.10 -22.38
CA VAL A 216 26.70 -3.19 -22.28
C VAL A 216 27.33 -2.10 -23.15
N PRO A 217 28.30 -1.32 -22.62
CA PRO A 217 29.01 -0.32 -23.41
C PRO A 217 29.70 -0.93 -24.63
N ARG A 218 29.76 -0.18 -25.73
CA ARG A 218 30.38 -0.62 -27.01
C ARG A 218 31.77 -1.22 -26.86
N ILE A 219 32.57 -0.68 -25.95
CA ILE A 219 33.98 -1.12 -25.74
C ILE A 219 34.06 -2.52 -25.12
N ASP A 220 33.01 -2.96 -24.45
CA ASP A 220 32.95 -4.25 -23.75
C ASP A 220 32.21 -5.32 -24.58
N VAL A 221 31.72 -4.96 -25.78
CA VAL A 221 30.99 -5.88 -26.66
C VAL A 221 31.99 -6.76 -27.43
N GLU A 222 31.88 -8.08 -27.24
CA GLU A 222 32.61 -9.04 -28.08
C GLU A 222 31.97 -9.17 -29.47
N ALA A 223 32.73 -8.80 -30.49
CA ALA A 223 32.28 -8.86 -31.87
C ALA A 223 33.41 -9.26 -32.81
N VAL A 224 33.09 -9.89 -33.92
CA VAL A 224 34.03 -10.30 -34.96
C VAL A 224 33.60 -9.78 -36.33
N GLU A 225 34.54 -9.63 -37.24
CA GLU A 225 34.24 -9.25 -38.60
C GLU A 225 33.63 -10.43 -39.38
N LEU A 226 32.76 -10.16 -40.34
CA LEU A 226 32.10 -11.16 -41.19
C LEU A 226 33.09 -12.00 -41.98
N SER A 227 34.29 -11.46 -42.26
CA SER A 227 35.40 -12.13 -42.94
C SER A 227 36.21 -13.11 -42.07
N THR A 228 35.93 -13.17 -40.76
CA THR A 228 36.65 -14.00 -39.79
C THR A 228 36.42 -15.50 -40.09
N SER A 229 37.49 -16.32 -39.99
CA SER A 229 37.37 -17.78 -40.17
C SER A 229 36.62 -18.45 -39.01
N VAL A 230 36.03 -19.62 -39.30
CA VAL A 230 35.27 -20.38 -38.28
C VAL A 230 36.18 -20.85 -37.14
N GLU A 231 37.44 -21.14 -37.42
CA GLU A 231 38.45 -21.52 -36.42
C GLU A 231 38.74 -20.36 -35.45
N GLU A 232 38.95 -19.17 -35.98
CA GLU A 232 39.20 -17.96 -35.18
C GLU A 232 37.97 -17.62 -34.34
N LEU A 233 36.76 -17.71 -34.93
CA LEU A 233 35.53 -17.54 -34.17
C LEU A 233 35.39 -18.54 -33.03
N THR A 234 35.74 -19.82 -33.27
CA THR A 234 35.72 -20.86 -32.27
C THR A 234 36.68 -20.55 -31.13
N ARG A 235 37.89 -20.06 -31.44
CA ARG A 235 38.85 -19.62 -30.44
C ARG A 235 38.30 -18.48 -29.58
N ARG A 236 37.66 -17.48 -30.21
CA ARG A 236 37.00 -16.38 -29.53
C ARG A 236 35.90 -16.81 -28.56
N PHE A 237 35.08 -17.80 -28.96
CA PHE A 237 34.08 -18.38 -28.06
C PHE A 237 34.68 -19.06 -26.85
N VAL A 238 35.80 -19.76 -27.00
CA VAL A 238 36.49 -20.43 -25.90
C VAL A 238 37.15 -19.43 -24.94
N GLU A 239 37.77 -18.37 -25.47
CA GLU A 239 38.44 -17.34 -24.67
C GLU A 239 37.44 -16.44 -23.95
N SER A 240 36.42 -15.95 -24.63
CA SER A 240 35.43 -15.01 -24.06
C SER A 240 34.39 -15.67 -23.15
N LYS A 241 34.18 -17.01 -23.32
CA LYS A 241 33.14 -17.78 -22.62
C LYS A 241 31.71 -17.29 -22.88
N TYR A 242 31.50 -16.42 -23.84
CA TYR A 242 30.17 -15.98 -24.23
C TYR A 242 29.41 -17.05 -25.02
N SER A 243 28.07 -17.05 -24.93
CA SER A 243 27.22 -17.94 -25.72
C SER A 243 26.88 -17.36 -27.11
N ARG A 244 27.02 -16.03 -27.26
CA ARG A 244 26.75 -15.29 -28.50
C ARG A 244 27.84 -14.27 -28.75
N ILE A 245 28.30 -14.15 -30.00
CA ILE A 245 29.24 -13.13 -30.44
C ILE A 245 28.61 -12.39 -31.60
N PHE A 246 28.66 -11.07 -31.58
CA PHE A 246 28.15 -10.22 -32.65
C PHE A 246 29.07 -10.25 -33.87
N VAL A 247 28.47 -10.08 -35.06
CA VAL A 247 29.19 -10.04 -36.34
C VAL A 247 28.93 -8.69 -36.98
N TRP A 248 30.01 -7.99 -37.36
CA TRP A 248 29.95 -6.71 -38.04
C TRP A 248 30.58 -6.77 -39.43
N GLU A 249 30.23 -5.84 -40.33
CA GLU A 249 30.78 -5.72 -41.68
C GLU A 249 31.24 -4.30 -41.95
N GLY A 250 32.51 -4.12 -42.27
CA GLY A 250 33.13 -2.83 -42.60
C GLY A 250 33.41 -1.95 -41.39
N SER A 251 32.49 -1.81 -40.44
CA SER A 251 32.63 -1.07 -39.19
C SER A 251 31.92 -1.79 -38.07
N ILE A 252 32.47 -1.69 -36.84
CA ILE A 252 31.84 -2.27 -35.63
C ILE A 252 30.46 -1.66 -35.34
N ASP A 253 30.13 -0.54 -35.92
CA ASP A 253 28.80 0.08 -35.81
C ASP A 253 27.79 -0.57 -36.77
N ASN A 254 28.25 -1.31 -37.76
CA ASN A 254 27.40 -1.99 -38.70
C ASN A 254 27.29 -3.49 -38.34
N ILE A 255 26.49 -3.76 -37.31
CA ILE A 255 26.22 -5.13 -36.86
C ILE A 255 25.25 -5.81 -37.87
N VAL A 256 25.69 -6.87 -38.50
CA VAL A 256 24.87 -7.65 -39.47
C VAL A 256 24.10 -8.79 -38.78
N GLY A 257 24.54 -9.21 -37.59
CA GLY A 257 23.88 -10.27 -36.84
C GLY A 257 24.72 -10.76 -35.67
N TYR A 258 24.41 -11.97 -35.23
CA TYR A 258 25.20 -12.67 -34.20
C TYR A 258 25.27 -14.16 -34.49
N VAL A 259 26.30 -14.82 -33.97
CA VAL A 259 26.46 -16.27 -34.00
C VAL A 259 26.30 -16.85 -32.60
N ASN A 260 25.63 -17.99 -32.51
CA ASN A 260 25.51 -18.76 -31.29
C ASN A 260 26.58 -19.84 -31.24
N SER A 261 27.26 -20.04 -30.09
CA SER A 261 28.25 -21.08 -29.89
C SER A 261 27.76 -22.48 -30.27
N LYS A 262 26.46 -22.77 -30.05
CA LYS A 262 25.83 -24.06 -30.42
C LYS A 262 25.83 -24.32 -31.96
N SER A 263 25.80 -23.26 -32.76
CA SER A 263 25.79 -23.37 -34.20
C SER A 263 27.11 -23.93 -34.78
N LEU A 264 28.21 -23.78 -34.04
CA LEU A 264 29.53 -24.27 -34.40
C LEU A 264 29.64 -25.81 -34.33
N PHE A 265 28.83 -26.45 -33.48
CA PHE A 265 28.82 -27.93 -33.43
C PHE A 265 28.40 -28.57 -34.75
N ARG A 266 27.73 -27.84 -35.65
CA ARG A 266 27.36 -28.30 -37.00
C ARG A 266 28.49 -28.15 -38.01
N GLN A 267 29.69 -27.72 -37.62
CA GLN A 267 30.87 -27.50 -38.45
C GLN A 267 30.54 -26.72 -39.75
N PRO A 268 30.03 -25.49 -39.64
CA PRO A 268 29.67 -24.69 -40.80
C PRO A 268 30.91 -24.36 -41.64
N ALA A 269 30.79 -24.41 -42.93
CA ALA A 269 31.89 -24.04 -43.85
C ALA A 269 32.08 -22.53 -43.96
N ASP A 270 31.06 -21.73 -43.60
CA ASP A 270 31.09 -20.26 -43.66
C ASP A 270 30.23 -19.67 -42.56
N LEU A 271 30.67 -18.53 -42.02
CA LEU A 271 30.01 -17.75 -40.97
C LEU A 271 28.62 -17.29 -41.40
N ARG A 272 28.44 -16.94 -42.66
CA ARG A 272 27.17 -16.48 -43.23
C ARG A 272 26.04 -17.49 -43.10
N LYS A 273 26.35 -18.79 -43.06
CA LYS A 273 25.35 -19.88 -42.95
C LYS A 273 24.77 -20.04 -41.53
N VAL A 274 25.46 -19.54 -40.54
CA VAL A 274 25.07 -19.64 -39.11
C VAL A 274 24.74 -18.30 -38.49
N LEU A 275 24.75 -17.24 -39.30
CA LEU A 275 24.43 -15.88 -38.88
C LEU A 275 22.93 -15.78 -38.52
N MET A 276 22.64 -15.28 -37.34
CA MET A 276 21.30 -14.99 -36.83
C MET A 276 21.03 -13.50 -36.86
N THR A 277 19.83 -13.09 -37.19
CA THR A 277 19.43 -11.69 -37.25
C THR A 277 19.45 -11.06 -35.87
N ALA A 278 20.08 -9.90 -35.73
CA ALA A 278 20.00 -9.08 -34.51
C ALA A 278 18.79 -8.16 -34.57
N TYR A 279 18.13 -7.98 -33.43
CA TYR A 279 17.05 -7.00 -33.28
C TYR A 279 17.62 -5.67 -32.76
N PHE A 280 17.21 -4.57 -33.36
CA PHE A 280 17.62 -3.25 -32.99
C PHE A 280 16.50 -2.57 -32.22
N VAL A 281 16.80 -2.03 -31.08
CA VAL A 281 15.86 -1.27 -30.23
C VAL A 281 16.46 0.09 -29.86
N PRO A 282 15.65 1.16 -29.77
CA PRO A 282 16.15 2.46 -29.32
C PRO A 282 16.62 2.40 -27.85
N GLU A 283 17.72 3.04 -27.54
CA GLU A 283 18.26 3.14 -26.16
C GLU A 283 17.29 3.79 -25.16
N THR A 284 16.37 4.64 -25.65
CA THR A 284 15.34 5.32 -24.84
C THR A 284 14.12 4.45 -24.54
N MET A 285 14.01 3.27 -25.17
CA MET A 285 12.87 2.36 -24.97
C MET A 285 12.82 1.82 -23.53
N PRO A 286 11.66 1.79 -22.88
CA PRO A 286 11.52 1.12 -21.58
C PRO A 286 11.80 -0.38 -21.66
N ASN A 287 12.55 -0.93 -20.72
CA ASN A 287 12.97 -2.34 -20.71
C ASN A 287 11.79 -3.32 -20.68
N ILE A 288 10.66 -2.94 -20.12
CA ILE A 288 9.47 -3.78 -20.07
C ILE A 288 8.96 -4.17 -21.46
N PHE A 289 9.07 -3.27 -22.46
CA PHE A 289 8.68 -3.58 -23.85
C PHE A 289 9.67 -4.53 -24.53
N VAL A 290 10.97 -4.38 -24.23
CA VAL A 290 12.00 -5.29 -24.75
C VAL A 290 11.80 -6.69 -24.18
N LEU A 291 11.53 -6.81 -22.88
CA LEU A 291 11.23 -8.07 -22.22
C LEU A 291 9.96 -8.73 -22.80
N ALA A 292 8.89 -7.96 -23.01
CA ALA A 292 7.65 -8.46 -23.61
C ALA A 292 7.85 -8.96 -25.02
N ALA A 293 8.62 -8.24 -25.85
CA ALA A 293 8.97 -8.67 -27.21
C ALA A 293 9.82 -9.95 -27.20
N PHE A 294 10.76 -10.07 -26.24
CA PHE A 294 11.60 -11.25 -26.09
C PHE A 294 10.78 -12.49 -25.71
N ILE A 295 9.87 -12.35 -24.74
CA ILE A 295 8.95 -13.41 -24.31
C ILE A 295 8.04 -13.84 -25.47
N SER A 296 7.47 -12.89 -26.21
CA SER A 296 6.64 -13.15 -27.39
C SER A 296 7.39 -13.94 -28.46
N THR A 297 8.65 -13.60 -28.73
CA THR A 297 9.49 -14.30 -29.72
C THR A 297 9.81 -15.73 -29.28
N ILE A 298 10.05 -15.97 -27.98
CA ILE A 298 10.27 -17.33 -27.44
C ILE A 298 9.00 -18.17 -27.57
N PHE A 299 7.82 -17.62 -27.25
CA PHE A 299 6.54 -18.33 -27.36
C PHE A 299 6.19 -18.68 -28.83
N CYS A 300 6.44 -17.79 -29.78
CA CYS A 300 6.29 -18.10 -31.21
C CYS A 300 7.24 -19.17 -31.67
N SER A 301 8.46 -19.22 -31.15
CA SER A 301 9.45 -20.24 -31.51
C SER A 301 9.20 -21.62 -30.90
N LEU A 302 8.37 -21.70 -29.85
CA LEU A 302 8.00 -22.98 -29.22
C LEU A 302 6.75 -23.63 -29.83
N ASN A 303 5.94 -22.86 -30.55
CA ASN A 303 4.68 -23.31 -31.18
C ASN A 303 4.77 -23.47 -32.73
N GLY A 304 5.90 -23.27 -33.32
CA GLY A 304 6.22 -23.55 -34.76
C GLY A 304 7.29 -24.59 -34.90
#